data_83d548d7336ac006ab5c45d9fec47324
#
_entry.id   83d548d7336ac006ab5c45d9fec47324
#
_cell.length_a   1.000
_cell.length_b   1.000
_cell.length_c   1.000
_cell.angle_alpha   90.00
_cell.angle_beta   90.00
_cell.angle_gamma   90.00
#
_symmetry.space_group_name_H-M   'P 1'
#
loop_
_entity.id
_entity.type
_entity.pdbx_description
1 polymer ?
#
loop_
_entity_poly.entity_id
_entity_poly.type
_entity_poly.pdbx_seq_one_letter_code
_entity_poly.pdbx_strand_id
1 'polypeptide(L)'
;MSAQKKKPQVAVVDWRPAPASNSAAKIESKVLGKTADVKYYLADNENDFTPAILNSDAIILWQNTIVTEKSIAKMTNCRVFVRNGVGFDSVDIDAAARLGIPVCNVPDYGTEEVADHAIALALAQIRQLFPLNREAMSLGWKVVAKDKLRRTSTLTFGVVGLG
;
A
#
# COMPACT_ATOMS: atom_id res chain seq x y z
N MET A 1 22.79 5.14 -38.96
CA MET A 1 21.87 5.80 -38.05
C MET A 1 21.40 4.77 -37.03
N SER A 2 21.87 4.87 -35.80
CA SER A 2 21.46 3.95 -34.71
C SER A 2 20.00 4.25 -34.38
N ALA A 3 19.11 3.29 -34.58
CA ALA A 3 17.73 3.42 -34.17
C ALA A 3 17.70 3.64 -32.65
N GLN A 4 17.26 4.81 -32.21
CA GLN A 4 17.11 5.13 -30.80
C GLN A 4 16.12 4.15 -30.20
N LYS A 5 16.60 3.22 -29.37
CA LYS A 5 15.78 2.16 -28.77
C LYS A 5 14.67 2.83 -27.96
N LYS A 6 13.41 2.63 -28.34
CA LYS A 6 12.25 3.20 -27.65
C LYS A 6 12.32 2.81 -26.18
N LYS A 7 12.20 3.77 -25.27
CA LYS A 7 12.16 3.50 -23.83
C LYS A 7 10.93 2.66 -23.49
N PRO A 8 11.05 1.69 -22.56
CA PRO A 8 9.90 0.94 -22.06
C PRO A 8 8.89 1.91 -21.40
N GLN A 9 7.61 1.61 -21.56
CA GLN A 9 6.52 2.36 -20.99
C GLN A 9 6.18 1.80 -19.61
N VAL A 10 6.18 2.63 -18.58
CA VAL A 10 5.80 2.26 -17.23
C VAL A 10 4.52 3.00 -16.84
N ALA A 11 3.44 2.26 -16.57
CA ALA A 11 2.23 2.83 -16.01
C ALA A 11 2.28 2.77 -14.48
N VAL A 12 2.19 3.93 -13.85
CA VAL A 12 1.95 4.04 -12.41
C VAL A 12 0.46 4.28 -12.23
N VAL A 13 -0.23 3.31 -11.63
CA VAL A 13 -1.69 3.32 -11.46
C VAL A 13 -2.04 3.51 -9.99
N ASP A 14 -2.82 4.53 -9.70
CA ASP A 14 -3.30 4.87 -8.36
C ASP A 14 -4.82 5.10 -8.40
N TRP A 15 -5.47 5.17 -7.23
CA TRP A 15 -6.92 5.35 -7.10
C TRP A 15 -7.30 6.80 -6.77
N ARG A 16 -8.56 7.14 -6.95
CA ARG A 16 -9.12 8.45 -6.54
C ARG A 16 -9.78 8.36 -5.15
N PRO A 17 -9.56 9.30 -4.22
CA PRO A 17 -8.73 10.50 -4.35
C PRO A 17 -7.29 10.25 -3.88
N ALA A 18 -6.37 10.08 -4.82
CA ALA A 18 -4.95 10.10 -4.46
C ALA A 18 -4.57 11.50 -3.96
N PRO A 19 -3.74 11.60 -2.90
CA PRO A 19 -3.24 12.90 -2.47
C PRO A 19 -2.54 13.64 -3.61
N ALA A 20 -2.76 14.95 -3.71
CA ALA A 20 -2.13 15.77 -4.76
C ALA A 20 -0.58 15.69 -4.78
N SER A 21 0.03 15.30 -3.66
CA SER A 21 1.47 15.03 -3.54
C SER A 21 1.94 13.81 -4.32
N ASN A 22 1.07 12.83 -4.56
CA ASN A 22 1.37 11.63 -5.33
C ASN A 22 1.06 11.81 -6.82
N SER A 23 0.37 12.90 -7.17
CA SER A 23 0.07 13.20 -8.55
C SER A 23 1.35 13.34 -9.36
N ALA A 24 1.47 12.55 -10.41
CA ALA A 24 2.53 12.60 -11.40
C ALA A 24 3.73 11.65 -11.21
N ALA A 25 3.61 10.59 -10.40
CA ALA A 25 4.67 9.57 -10.27
C ALA A 25 6.08 10.20 -10.07
N LYS A 26 6.19 11.20 -9.19
CA LYS A 26 7.43 11.98 -9.02
C LYS A 26 8.63 11.13 -8.59
N ILE A 27 8.39 10.17 -7.69
CA ILE A 27 9.44 9.28 -7.16
C ILE A 27 9.86 8.32 -8.25
N GLU A 28 8.90 7.66 -8.88
CA GLU A 28 9.11 6.69 -9.96
C GLU A 28 9.79 7.36 -11.17
N SER A 29 9.36 8.57 -11.54
CA SER A 29 9.96 9.35 -12.60
C SER A 29 11.39 9.77 -12.26
N LYS A 30 11.70 10.11 -11.00
CA LYS A 30 13.05 10.45 -10.56
C LYS A 30 14.00 9.23 -10.67
N VAL A 31 13.50 8.05 -10.34
CA VAL A 31 14.29 6.81 -10.33
C VAL A 31 14.40 6.22 -11.74
N LEU A 32 13.27 6.10 -12.44
CA LEU A 32 13.19 5.36 -13.72
C LEU A 32 13.28 6.25 -14.96
N GLY A 33 13.04 7.54 -14.87
CA GLY A 33 12.86 8.42 -16.02
C GLY A 33 14.04 8.55 -16.98
N LYS A 34 15.26 8.11 -16.56
CA LYS A 34 16.40 8.00 -17.48
C LYS A 34 16.30 6.78 -18.41
N THR A 35 15.68 5.69 -17.93
CA THR A 35 15.64 4.38 -18.61
C THR A 35 14.25 4.01 -19.14
N ALA A 36 13.19 4.59 -18.59
CA ALA A 36 11.81 4.33 -18.95
C ALA A 36 11.00 5.64 -19.15
N ASP A 37 9.89 5.53 -19.87
CA ASP A 37 8.87 6.58 -19.96
C ASP A 37 7.77 6.26 -18.94
N VAL A 38 7.74 7.04 -17.85
CA VAL A 38 6.85 6.81 -16.70
C VAL A 38 5.64 7.70 -16.82
N LYS A 39 4.44 7.11 -16.78
CA LYS A 39 3.16 7.82 -16.84
C LYS A 39 2.28 7.45 -15.67
N TYR A 40 1.64 8.45 -15.10
CA TYR A 40 0.72 8.31 -13.98
C TYR A 40 -0.73 8.27 -14.46
N TYR A 41 -1.50 7.34 -13.88
CA TYR A 41 -2.91 7.13 -14.19
C TYR A 41 -3.71 6.99 -12.90
N LEU A 42 -4.96 7.45 -12.94
CA LEU A 42 -5.95 7.23 -11.88
C LEU A 42 -6.98 6.21 -12.36
N ALA A 43 -7.15 5.13 -11.59
CA ALA A 43 -8.12 4.10 -11.88
C ALA A 43 -8.69 3.53 -10.57
N ASP A 44 -9.98 3.69 -10.32
CA ASP A 44 -10.63 3.19 -9.11
C ASP A 44 -10.83 1.67 -9.17
N ASN A 45 -10.91 1.13 -10.36
CA ASN A 45 -11.00 -0.31 -10.61
C ASN A 45 -10.43 -0.66 -11.99
N GLU A 46 -10.30 -1.94 -12.29
CA GLU A 46 -9.71 -2.43 -13.55
C GLU A 46 -10.51 -2.07 -14.82
N ASN A 47 -11.80 -1.68 -14.71
CA ASN A 47 -12.58 -1.26 -15.88
C ASN A 47 -12.17 0.14 -16.35
N ASP A 48 -11.50 0.93 -15.50
CA ASP A 48 -10.95 2.24 -15.84
C ASP A 48 -9.61 2.14 -16.57
N PHE A 49 -9.07 0.93 -16.76
CA PHE A 49 -7.79 0.74 -17.43
C PHE A 49 -7.89 1.12 -18.90
N THR A 50 -7.20 2.18 -19.24
CA THR A 50 -7.08 2.66 -20.61
C THR A 50 -6.19 1.74 -21.45
N PRO A 51 -6.28 1.81 -22.81
CA PRO A 51 -5.34 1.10 -23.68
C PRO A 51 -3.86 1.43 -23.38
N ALA A 52 -3.58 2.64 -22.89
CA ALA A 52 -2.23 3.04 -22.52
C ALA A 52 -1.69 2.28 -21.29
N ILE A 53 -2.54 2.01 -20.28
CA ILE A 53 -2.19 1.16 -19.13
C ILE A 53 -1.99 -0.28 -19.60
N LEU A 54 -2.97 -0.84 -20.33
CA LEU A 54 -2.97 -2.24 -20.76
C LEU A 54 -1.80 -2.59 -21.69
N ASN A 55 -1.30 -1.64 -22.47
CA ASN A 55 -0.17 -1.84 -23.39
C ASN A 55 1.20 -1.45 -22.80
N SER A 56 1.29 -1.14 -21.51
CA SER A 56 2.55 -0.78 -20.86
C SER A 56 3.47 -1.99 -20.71
N ASP A 57 4.78 -1.75 -20.74
CA ASP A 57 5.80 -2.79 -20.54
C ASP A 57 5.96 -3.18 -19.07
N ALA A 58 5.57 -2.28 -18.14
CA ALA A 58 5.55 -2.53 -16.70
C ALA A 58 4.42 -1.74 -16.05
N ILE A 59 3.86 -2.30 -14.96
CA ILE A 59 2.81 -1.65 -14.18
C ILE A 59 3.26 -1.56 -12.73
N ILE A 60 3.20 -0.37 -12.16
CA ILE A 60 3.34 -0.12 -10.73
C ILE A 60 1.95 0.21 -10.20
N LEU A 61 1.41 -0.67 -9.36
CA LEU A 61 0.07 -0.53 -8.81
C LEU A 61 0.14 -0.05 -7.36
N TRP A 62 -0.47 1.09 -7.09
CA TRP A 62 -0.69 1.59 -5.75
C TRP A 62 -1.91 0.90 -5.09
N GLN A 63 -2.46 1.47 -4.05
CA GLN A 63 -3.48 0.83 -3.22
C GLN A 63 -4.83 0.65 -3.96
N ASN A 64 -5.62 -0.31 -3.49
CA ASN A 64 -7.07 -0.50 -3.70
C ASN A 64 -7.56 -0.92 -5.10
N THR A 65 -6.80 -0.80 -6.16
CA THR A 65 -7.26 -1.28 -7.47
C THR A 65 -7.06 -2.79 -7.58
N ILE A 66 -8.17 -3.52 -7.68
CA ILE A 66 -8.14 -4.97 -7.90
C ILE A 66 -7.94 -5.24 -9.39
N VAL A 67 -7.00 -6.11 -9.71
CA VAL A 67 -6.63 -6.51 -11.08
C VAL A 67 -6.78 -8.01 -11.21
N THR A 68 -7.76 -8.42 -12.00
CA THR A 68 -8.11 -9.82 -12.22
C THR A 68 -7.58 -10.33 -13.56
N GLU A 69 -7.76 -11.62 -13.80
CA GLU A 69 -7.47 -12.26 -15.10
C GLU A 69 -8.05 -11.47 -16.29
N LYS A 70 -9.22 -10.84 -16.13
CA LYS A 70 -9.90 -10.06 -17.17
C LYS A 70 -9.02 -8.94 -17.74
N SER A 71 -8.25 -8.27 -16.90
CA SER A 71 -7.34 -7.19 -17.32
C SER A 71 -5.95 -7.74 -17.65
N ILE A 72 -5.45 -8.68 -16.87
CA ILE A 72 -4.13 -9.30 -17.06
C ILE A 72 -4.03 -9.94 -18.44
N ALA A 73 -5.08 -10.65 -18.89
CA ALA A 73 -5.12 -11.28 -20.21
C ALA A 73 -4.95 -10.30 -21.38
N LYS A 74 -5.19 -9.01 -21.16
CA LYS A 74 -5.03 -7.95 -22.16
C LYS A 74 -3.65 -7.28 -22.13
N MET A 75 -2.84 -7.57 -21.11
CA MET A 75 -1.54 -6.94 -20.87
C MET A 75 -0.41 -7.67 -21.61
N THR A 76 -0.55 -7.80 -22.91
CA THR A 76 0.35 -8.61 -23.75
C THR A 76 1.80 -8.12 -23.80
N ASN A 77 2.06 -6.86 -23.48
CA ASN A 77 3.39 -6.27 -23.43
C ASN A 77 4.00 -6.24 -22.02
N CYS A 78 3.18 -6.49 -20.99
CA CYS A 78 3.59 -6.36 -19.62
C CYS A 78 4.62 -7.46 -19.26
N ARG A 79 5.75 -7.03 -18.71
CA ARG A 79 6.88 -7.89 -18.34
C ARG A 79 7.07 -7.99 -16.84
N VAL A 80 6.48 -7.09 -16.08
CA VAL A 80 6.54 -7.08 -14.62
C VAL A 80 5.38 -6.28 -14.05
N PHE A 81 4.84 -6.79 -12.97
CA PHE A 81 3.84 -6.10 -12.15
C PHE A 81 4.48 -5.80 -10.79
N VAL A 82 4.40 -4.58 -10.32
CA VAL A 82 4.89 -4.18 -9.00
C VAL A 82 3.71 -3.63 -8.19
N ARG A 83 3.34 -4.34 -7.13
CA ARG A 83 2.42 -3.81 -6.14
C ARG A 83 3.21 -2.96 -5.14
N ASN A 84 2.96 -1.67 -5.11
CA ASN A 84 3.67 -0.73 -4.24
C ASN A 84 3.14 -0.78 -2.79
N GLY A 85 3.50 -1.84 -2.10
CA GLY A 85 3.15 -2.12 -0.71
C GLY A 85 3.33 -3.59 -0.36
N VAL A 86 3.07 -3.96 0.91
CA VAL A 86 3.30 -5.31 1.43
C VAL A 86 2.31 -6.33 0.85
N GLY A 87 1.01 -6.05 0.96
CA GLY A 87 -0.04 -6.95 0.46
C GLY A 87 -0.07 -7.01 -1.06
N PHE A 88 -0.38 -8.15 -1.63
CA PHE A 88 -0.50 -8.36 -3.08
C PHE A 88 -1.84 -9.00 -3.48
N ASP A 89 -2.77 -9.11 -2.55
CA ASP A 89 -4.11 -9.73 -2.75
C ASP A 89 -4.95 -9.02 -3.83
N SER A 90 -4.59 -7.78 -4.16
CA SER A 90 -5.25 -7.00 -5.21
C SER A 90 -4.87 -7.43 -6.63
N VAL A 91 -3.90 -8.34 -6.80
CA VAL A 91 -3.46 -8.82 -8.11
C VAL A 91 -3.67 -10.33 -8.21
N ASP A 92 -4.34 -10.79 -9.26
CA ASP A 92 -4.47 -12.22 -9.57
C ASP A 92 -3.10 -12.78 -10.02
N ILE A 93 -2.33 -13.25 -9.02
CA ILE A 93 -0.97 -13.78 -9.23
C ILE A 93 -0.96 -15.04 -10.10
N ASP A 94 -2.01 -15.86 -10.03
CA ASP A 94 -2.11 -17.08 -10.83
C ASP A 94 -2.34 -16.75 -12.31
N ALA A 95 -3.18 -15.75 -12.59
CA ALA A 95 -3.38 -15.24 -13.95
C ALA A 95 -2.08 -14.64 -14.51
N ALA A 96 -1.37 -13.84 -13.71
CA ALA A 96 -0.09 -13.26 -14.11
C ALA A 96 0.96 -14.36 -14.39
N ALA A 97 1.04 -15.37 -13.53
CA ALA A 97 1.96 -16.48 -13.69
C ALA A 97 1.71 -17.28 -14.97
N ARG A 98 0.43 -17.51 -15.35
CA ARG A 98 0.07 -18.19 -16.61
C ARG A 98 0.59 -17.45 -17.84
N LEU A 99 0.75 -16.14 -17.76
CA LEU A 99 1.30 -15.30 -18.84
C LEU A 99 2.81 -15.03 -18.68
N GLY A 100 3.46 -15.60 -17.66
CA GLY A 100 4.86 -15.38 -17.39
C GLY A 100 5.20 -13.98 -16.88
N ILE A 101 4.22 -13.26 -16.31
CA ILE A 101 4.39 -11.93 -15.75
C ILE A 101 4.73 -12.05 -14.25
N PRO A 102 5.96 -11.76 -13.80
CA PRO A 102 6.30 -11.75 -12.39
C PRO A 102 5.54 -10.62 -11.67
N VAL A 103 5.03 -10.93 -10.47
CA VAL A 103 4.42 -9.97 -9.56
C VAL A 103 5.34 -9.75 -8.37
N CYS A 104 5.78 -8.52 -8.18
CA CYS A 104 6.65 -8.10 -7.08
C CYS A 104 5.87 -7.23 -6.09
N ASN A 105 6.31 -7.22 -4.83
CA ASN A 105 5.78 -6.34 -3.79
C ASN A 105 6.91 -5.63 -3.04
N VAL A 106 6.58 -4.78 -2.05
CA VAL A 106 7.53 -4.12 -1.15
C VAL A 106 7.26 -4.63 0.27
N PRO A 107 7.99 -5.67 0.74
CA PRO A 107 7.55 -6.47 1.88
C PRO A 107 7.77 -5.83 3.26
N ASP A 108 8.77 -4.98 3.46
CA ASP A 108 9.30 -4.65 4.80
C ASP A 108 9.40 -3.14 5.13
N TYR A 109 8.89 -2.28 4.28
CA TYR A 109 9.05 -0.82 4.45
C TYR A 109 8.36 -0.24 5.70
N GLY A 110 7.39 -0.92 6.26
CA GLY A 110 6.58 -0.42 7.38
C GLY A 110 6.54 -1.37 8.57
N THR A 111 7.47 -2.32 8.67
CA THR A 111 7.47 -3.34 9.72
C THR A 111 7.63 -2.73 11.11
N GLU A 112 8.55 -1.78 11.28
CA GLU A 112 8.80 -1.12 12.56
C GLU A 112 7.63 -0.21 12.94
N GLU A 113 7.12 0.59 12.01
CA GLU A 113 5.99 1.49 12.24
C GLU A 113 4.71 0.74 12.62
N VAL A 114 4.44 -0.40 11.99
CA VAL A 114 3.28 -1.25 12.32
C VAL A 114 3.45 -1.87 13.71
N ALA A 115 4.65 -2.35 14.04
CA ALA A 115 4.95 -2.93 15.36
C ALA A 115 4.79 -1.87 16.46
N ASP A 116 5.39 -0.70 16.29
CA ASP A 116 5.29 0.42 17.23
C ASP A 116 3.84 0.86 17.43
N HIS A 117 3.09 0.96 16.33
CA HIS A 117 1.67 1.33 16.40
C HIS A 117 0.83 0.29 17.15
N ALA A 118 1.09 -1.00 16.92
CA ALA A 118 0.40 -2.09 17.63
C ALA A 118 0.68 -2.03 19.14
N ILE A 119 1.94 -1.81 19.54
CA ILE A 119 2.32 -1.65 20.95
C ILE A 119 1.69 -0.40 21.55
N ALA A 120 1.74 0.72 20.84
CA ALA A 120 1.14 1.98 21.29
C ALA A 120 -0.37 1.85 21.55
N LEU A 121 -1.10 1.21 20.63
CA LEU A 121 -2.53 0.95 20.79
C LEU A 121 -2.80 0.02 21.99
N ALA A 122 -2.02 -1.04 22.14
CA ALA A 122 -2.16 -1.97 23.27
C ALA A 122 -1.94 -1.26 24.61
N LEU A 123 -0.89 -0.47 24.73
CA LEU A 123 -0.61 0.30 25.95
C LEU A 123 -1.67 1.38 26.19
N ALA A 124 -2.11 2.07 25.15
CA ALA A 124 -3.18 3.06 25.26
C ALA A 124 -4.48 2.44 25.79
N GLN A 125 -4.82 1.24 25.33
CA GLN A 125 -6.01 0.51 25.79
C GLN A 125 -5.85 0.03 27.23
N ILE A 126 -4.73 -0.61 27.57
CA ILE A 126 -4.45 -1.11 28.91
C ILE A 126 -4.47 0.03 29.94
N ARG A 127 -3.92 1.19 29.57
CA ARG A 127 -3.83 2.39 30.43
C ARG A 127 -5.08 3.28 30.33
N GLN A 128 -6.06 2.91 29.51
CA GLN A 128 -7.27 3.69 29.27
C GLN A 128 -6.99 5.16 28.90
N LEU A 129 -5.96 5.40 28.07
CA LEU A 129 -5.53 6.75 27.77
C LEU A 129 -6.65 7.60 27.17
N PHE A 130 -7.42 7.07 26.21
CA PHE A 130 -8.47 7.83 25.53
C PHE A 130 -9.64 8.19 26.47
N PRO A 131 -10.23 7.27 27.26
CA PRO A 131 -11.27 7.64 28.22
C PRO A 131 -10.76 8.60 29.29
N LEU A 132 -9.57 8.37 29.86
CA LEU A 132 -9.01 9.24 30.89
C LEU A 132 -8.68 10.65 30.36
N ASN A 133 -8.15 10.75 29.14
CA ASN A 133 -7.91 12.05 28.51
C ASN A 133 -9.22 12.83 28.31
N ARG A 134 -10.27 12.15 27.85
CA ARG A 134 -11.60 12.78 27.66
C ARG A 134 -12.16 13.30 28.98
N GLU A 135 -12.04 12.50 30.04
CA GLU A 135 -12.46 12.91 31.38
C GLU A 135 -11.64 14.12 31.90
N ALA A 136 -10.32 14.08 31.76
CA ALA A 136 -9.44 15.16 32.18
C ALA A 136 -9.79 16.48 31.47
N MET A 137 -10.08 16.42 30.19
CA MET A 137 -10.47 17.59 29.39
C MET A 137 -11.85 18.16 29.79
N SER A 138 -12.79 17.31 30.23
CA SER A 138 -14.14 17.74 30.59
C SER A 138 -14.31 18.13 32.07
N LEU A 139 -13.62 17.47 32.97
CA LEU A 139 -13.79 17.63 34.41
C LEU A 139 -12.64 18.40 35.08
N GLY A 140 -11.63 18.78 34.31
CA GLY A 140 -10.40 19.33 34.84
C GLY A 140 -9.59 18.30 35.64
N TRP A 141 -8.69 18.78 36.49
CA TRP A 141 -7.81 17.92 37.29
C TRP A 141 -8.57 17.28 38.46
N LYS A 142 -9.36 16.26 38.17
CA LYS A 142 -10.05 15.45 39.20
C LYS A 142 -9.52 14.02 39.13
N VAL A 143 -9.25 13.45 40.32
CA VAL A 143 -8.92 12.03 40.42
C VAL A 143 -10.20 11.24 40.16
N VAL A 144 -10.26 10.56 39.04
CA VAL A 144 -11.34 9.64 38.71
C VAL A 144 -10.87 8.25 39.09
N ALA A 145 -11.48 7.66 40.10
CA ALA A 145 -11.24 6.27 40.47
C ALA A 145 -11.72 5.36 39.34
N LYS A 146 -10.80 4.67 38.69
CA LYS A 146 -11.11 3.66 37.68
C LYS A 146 -10.82 2.28 38.25
N ASP A 147 -11.87 1.63 38.75
CA ASP A 147 -11.81 0.32 39.42
C ASP A 147 -11.25 -0.81 38.55
N LYS A 148 -10.97 -0.54 37.29
CA LYS A 148 -10.56 -1.53 36.27
C LYS A 148 -9.14 -1.35 35.71
N LEU A 149 -8.38 -0.35 36.21
CA LEU A 149 -6.99 -0.21 35.78
C LEU A 149 -6.12 -1.30 36.41
N ARG A 150 -5.61 -2.19 35.59
CA ARG A 150 -4.70 -3.25 36.00
C ARG A 150 -3.25 -2.84 35.75
N ARG A 151 -2.32 -3.34 36.57
CA ARG A 151 -0.90 -3.19 36.33
C ARG A 151 -0.51 -4.01 35.10
N THR A 152 0.25 -3.43 34.20
CA THR A 152 0.72 -4.11 32.97
C THR A 152 1.50 -5.39 33.32
N SER A 153 2.30 -5.36 34.40
CA SER A 153 3.06 -6.53 34.88
C SER A 153 2.20 -7.72 35.33
N THR A 154 0.89 -7.53 35.53
CA THR A 154 -0.05 -8.61 35.89
C THR A 154 -0.85 -9.14 34.71
N LEU A 155 -0.56 -8.67 33.51
CA LEU A 155 -1.28 -9.03 32.30
C LEU A 155 -0.45 -9.98 31.43
N THR A 156 -1.14 -10.87 30.74
CA THR A 156 -0.56 -11.68 29.68
C THR A 156 -0.88 -11.02 28.35
N PHE A 157 0.14 -10.79 27.52
CA PHE A 157 -0.01 -10.27 26.16
C PHE A 157 0.04 -11.46 25.19
N GLY A 158 -1.06 -11.70 24.50
CA GLY A 158 -1.16 -12.73 23.47
C GLY A 158 -0.95 -12.14 22.08
N VAL A 159 -0.14 -12.80 21.26
CA VAL A 159 0.07 -12.44 19.85
C VAL A 159 -0.45 -13.56 18.98
N VAL A 160 -1.28 -13.23 18.00
CA VAL A 160 -1.79 -14.17 17.00
C VAL A 160 -1.11 -13.85 15.67
N GLY A 161 -0.26 -14.77 15.23
CA GLY A 161 0.62 -14.56 14.08
C GLY A 161 1.95 -13.93 14.48
N LEU A 162 3.04 -14.51 14.00
CA LEU A 162 4.40 -14.01 14.24
C LEU A 162 5.15 -13.61 12.95
N GLY A 163 4.47 -13.65 11.83
CA GLY A 163 5.04 -13.39 10.51
C GLY A 163 5.65 -14.60 9.88
#